data_99a3fc3cb901cac5371c06d8ad032ddf
#
_entry.id   99a3fc3cb901cac5371c06d8ad032ddf
#
_cell.length_a   1.000
_cell.length_b   1.000
_cell.length_c   1.000
_cell.angle_alpha   90.00
_cell.angle_beta   90.00
_cell.angle_gamma   90.00
#
_symmetry.space_group_name_H-M   'P 1'
#
loop_
_entity.id
_entity.type
_entity.pdbx_description
1 polymer ?
#
loop_
_entity_poly.entity_id
_entity_poly.type
_entity_poly.pdbx_seq_one_letter_code
_entity_poly.pdbx_strand_id
1 'polypeptide(L)'
;MLSIGRALLSNPRMLLLDEPTEGLAPVIVDHLVRVFSEVHSQGTGIVLVEQNLKVPMKLAHRQYVLDHGQVVWSGTAQELEAQRAHVEGLITTGAAT
;
A
#
# COMPACT_ATOMS: atom_id res chain seq x y z
N MET A 1 -2.10 2.77 -15.03
CA MET A 1 -1.93 1.37 -15.51
C MET A 1 -0.77 1.22 -16.45
N LEU A 2 -0.66 2.08 -17.45
CA LEU A 2 0.43 1.96 -18.43
C LEU A 2 1.83 2.11 -17.78
N SER A 3 1.98 3.04 -16.84
CA SER A 3 3.27 3.24 -16.15
C SER A 3 3.66 2.02 -15.31
N ILE A 4 2.70 1.33 -14.71
CA ILE A 4 2.94 0.10 -13.96
C ILE A 4 3.42 -1.01 -14.90
N GLY A 5 2.75 -1.15 -16.05
CA GLY A 5 3.15 -2.13 -17.05
C GLY A 5 4.56 -1.91 -17.55
N ARG A 6 4.95 -0.65 -17.78
CA ARG A 6 6.31 -0.31 -18.20
C ARG A 6 7.35 -0.66 -17.14
N ALA A 7 7.02 -0.37 -15.86
CA ALA A 7 7.90 -0.71 -14.75
C ALA A 7 8.10 -2.22 -14.66
N LEU A 8 7.05 -3.00 -14.85
CA LEU A 8 7.13 -4.47 -14.82
C LEU A 8 7.95 -5.03 -15.96
N LEU A 9 7.87 -4.42 -17.14
CA LEU A 9 8.66 -4.85 -18.30
C LEU A 9 10.17 -4.70 -18.07
N SER A 10 10.59 -3.81 -17.19
CA SER A 10 12.01 -3.66 -16.85
C SER A 10 12.51 -4.76 -15.91
N ASN A 11 11.63 -5.65 -15.46
CA ASN A 11 11.94 -6.75 -14.57
C ASN A 11 12.68 -6.29 -13.29
N PRO A 12 12.10 -5.39 -12.51
CA PRO A 12 12.76 -4.78 -11.36
C PRO A 12 12.82 -5.74 -10.18
N ARG A 13 13.79 -5.50 -9.27
CA ARG A 13 13.84 -6.18 -7.97
C ARG A 13 12.92 -5.54 -6.95
N MET A 14 12.62 -4.27 -7.12
CA MET A 14 11.79 -3.46 -6.22
C MET A 14 10.92 -2.53 -7.03
N LEU A 15 9.65 -2.46 -6.67
CA LEU A 15 8.70 -1.49 -7.21
C LEU A 15 8.34 -0.48 -6.13
N LEU A 16 8.38 0.79 -6.49
CA LEU A 16 7.87 1.87 -5.64
C LEU A 16 6.62 2.42 -6.30
N LEU A 17 5.48 2.29 -5.62
CA LEU A 17 4.18 2.68 -6.14
C LEU A 17 3.57 3.74 -5.23
N ASP A 18 3.29 4.91 -5.80
CA ASP A 18 2.71 6.04 -5.08
C ASP A 18 1.25 6.20 -5.47
N GLU A 19 0.36 5.86 -4.53
CA GLU A 19 -1.09 5.93 -4.70
C GLU A 19 -1.59 5.31 -6.00
N PRO A 20 -1.19 4.07 -6.31
CA PRO A 20 -1.48 3.46 -7.62
C PRO A 20 -2.97 3.19 -7.84
N THR A 21 -3.78 3.18 -6.79
CA THR A 21 -5.21 2.88 -6.88
C THR A 21 -6.09 4.12 -6.82
N GLU A 22 -5.50 5.31 -6.65
CA GLU A 22 -6.27 6.55 -6.54
C GLU A 22 -7.10 6.81 -7.79
N GLY A 23 -8.37 7.10 -7.59
CA GLY A 23 -9.30 7.41 -8.67
C GLY A 23 -9.79 6.21 -9.47
N LEU A 24 -9.41 5.00 -9.09
CA LEU A 24 -9.81 3.79 -9.80
C LEU A 24 -11.07 3.16 -9.20
N ALA A 25 -11.88 2.54 -10.06
CA ALA A 25 -13.07 1.80 -9.63
C ALA A 25 -12.67 0.59 -8.76
N PRO A 26 -13.54 0.18 -7.81
CA PRO A 26 -13.21 -0.94 -6.92
C PRO A 26 -12.83 -2.24 -7.63
N VAL A 27 -13.46 -2.55 -8.75
CA VAL A 27 -13.14 -3.76 -9.51
C VAL A 27 -11.72 -3.70 -10.08
N ILE A 28 -11.27 -2.51 -10.48
CA ILE A 28 -9.91 -2.31 -10.97
C ILE A 28 -8.92 -2.41 -9.82
N VAL A 29 -9.26 -1.86 -8.66
CA VAL A 29 -8.43 -1.96 -7.46
C VAL A 29 -8.22 -3.44 -7.08
N ASP A 30 -9.28 -4.24 -7.09
CA ASP A 30 -9.19 -5.67 -6.78
C ASP A 30 -8.29 -6.40 -7.78
N HIS A 31 -8.37 -6.03 -9.04
CA HIS A 31 -7.50 -6.58 -10.07
C HIS A 31 -6.02 -6.23 -9.82
N LEU A 32 -5.74 -4.97 -9.49
CA LEU A 32 -4.37 -4.54 -9.17
C LEU A 32 -3.82 -5.24 -7.94
N VAL A 33 -4.63 -5.44 -6.92
CA VAL A 33 -4.22 -6.19 -5.72
C VAL A 33 -3.72 -7.59 -6.11
N ARG A 34 -4.44 -8.26 -7.00
CA ARG A 34 -4.02 -9.59 -7.47
C ARG A 34 -2.73 -9.53 -8.28
N VAL A 35 -2.58 -8.54 -9.14
CA VAL A 35 -1.36 -8.35 -9.93
C VAL A 35 -0.16 -8.10 -9.00
N PHE A 36 -0.28 -7.21 -8.04
CA PHE A 36 0.80 -6.91 -7.09
C PHE A 36 1.16 -8.13 -6.24
N SER A 37 0.16 -8.88 -5.80
CA SER A 37 0.38 -10.10 -5.02
C SER A 37 1.17 -11.13 -5.84
N GLU A 38 0.82 -11.30 -7.10
CA GLU A 38 1.53 -12.19 -8.00
C GLU A 38 2.96 -11.75 -8.26
N VAL A 39 3.16 -10.47 -8.52
CA VAL A 39 4.50 -9.89 -8.72
C VAL A 39 5.37 -10.12 -7.49
N HIS A 40 4.82 -9.89 -6.31
CA HIS A 40 5.53 -10.11 -5.05
C HIS A 40 5.89 -11.60 -4.87
N SER A 41 4.99 -12.50 -5.22
CA SER A 41 5.24 -13.93 -5.12
C SER A 41 6.39 -14.41 -6.01
N GLN A 42 6.70 -13.65 -7.05
CA GLN A 42 7.82 -13.93 -7.96
C GLN A 42 9.15 -13.33 -7.48
N GLY A 43 9.17 -12.74 -6.31
CA GLY A 43 10.40 -12.23 -5.69
C GLY A 43 10.61 -10.73 -5.81
N THR A 44 9.70 -9.98 -6.42
CA THR A 44 9.80 -8.51 -6.49
C THR A 44 9.34 -7.89 -5.19
N GLY A 45 10.17 -7.06 -4.57
CA GLY A 45 9.77 -6.27 -3.42
C GLY A 45 8.87 -5.11 -3.85
N ILE A 46 7.89 -4.76 -3.02
CA ILE A 46 6.96 -3.68 -3.32
C ILE A 46 6.89 -2.73 -2.13
N VAL A 47 7.13 -1.43 -2.40
CA VAL A 47 6.85 -0.35 -1.47
C VAL A 47 5.62 0.38 -1.99
N LEU A 48 4.57 0.41 -1.18
CA LEU A 48 3.28 0.96 -1.57
C LEU A 48 2.95 2.14 -0.68
N VAL A 49 2.72 3.31 -1.29
CA VAL A 49 2.27 4.51 -0.58
C VAL A 49 0.78 4.69 -0.87
N GLU A 50 -0.05 4.61 0.16
CA GLU A 50 -1.49 4.70 0.05
C GLU A 50 -2.08 5.44 1.26
N GLN A 51 -3.08 6.28 1.01
CA GLN A 51 -3.85 6.91 2.09
C GLN A 51 -4.98 6.02 2.58
N ASN A 52 -5.48 5.14 1.73
CA ASN A 52 -6.56 4.21 2.06
C ASN A 52 -5.97 2.89 2.56
N LEU A 53 -6.40 2.46 3.75
CA LEU A 53 -5.90 1.22 4.36
C LEU A 53 -6.31 -0.06 3.65
N LYS A 54 -7.32 -0.01 2.81
CA LYS A 54 -7.90 -1.20 2.16
C LYS A 54 -6.86 -2.02 1.40
N VAL A 55 -6.05 -1.35 0.59
CA VAL A 55 -5.06 -2.04 -0.24
C VAL A 55 -3.86 -2.52 0.59
N PRO A 56 -3.26 -1.68 1.46
CA PRO A 56 -2.19 -2.14 2.33
C PRO A 56 -2.59 -3.32 3.22
N MET A 57 -3.81 -3.33 3.75
CA MET A 57 -4.28 -4.44 4.59
C MET A 57 -4.33 -5.76 3.84
N LYS A 58 -4.59 -5.73 2.54
CA LYS A 58 -4.65 -6.95 1.72
C LYS A 58 -3.28 -7.42 1.24
N LEU A 59 -2.34 -6.51 1.07
CA LEU A 59 -1.06 -6.81 0.41
C LEU A 59 0.15 -6.73 1.33
N ALA A 60 0.21 -5.70 2.17
CA ALA A 60 1.44 -5.38 2.86
C ALA A 60 1.65 -6.27 4.08
N HIS A 61 2.85 -6.83 4.20
CA HIS A 61 3.25 -7.59 5.37
C HIS A 61 3.53 -6.67 6.55
N ARG A 62 4.05 -5.48 6.27
CA ARG A 62 4.38 -4.50 7.29
C ARG A 62 3.96 -3.11 6.82
N GLN A 63 3.40 -2.33 7.74
CA GLN A 63 2.92 -0.99 7.46
C GLN A 63 3.58 0.05 8.35
N TYR A 64 3.71 1.26 7.81
CA TYR A 64 4.19 2.43 8.51
C TYR A 64 3.24 3.58 8.26
N VAL A 65 2.83 4.27 9.32
CA VAL A 65 2.02 5.50 9.19
C VAL A 65 2.95 6.68 9.39
N LEU A 66 2.97 7.58 8.41
CA LEU A 66 3.83 8.75 8.41
C LEU A 66 3.01 10.01 8.64
N ASP A 67 3.56 10.93 9.43
CA ASP A 67 3.00 12.26 9.65
C ASP A 67 4.16 13.26 9.75
N HIS A 68 4.14 14.27 8.89
CA HIS A 68 5.17 15.31 8.85
C HIS A 68 6.59 14.74 8.79
N GLY A 69 6.77 13.69 7.98
CA GLY A 69 8.07 13.07 7.79
C GLY A 69 8.51 12.12 8.91
N GLN A 70 7.63 11.83 9.85
CA GLN A 70 7.93 10.94 10.97
C GLN A 70 7.01 9.73 10.98
N VAL A 71 7.54 8.58 11.41
CA VAL A 71 6.74 7.38 11.61
C VAL A 71 6.00 7.52 12.94
N VAL A 72 4.67 7.58 12.88
CA VAL A 72 3.82 7.70 14.08
C VAL A 72 3.22 6.36 14.50
N TRP A 73 3.26 5.37 13.63
CA TRP A 73 2.84 4.01 13.94
C TRP A 73 3.52 3.04 12.98
N SER A 74 3.85 1.86 13.44
CA SER A 74 4.32 0.78 12.58
C SER A 74 3.88 -0.57 13.14
N GLY A 75 3.73 -1.55 12.27
CA GLY A 75 3.35 -2.88 12.68
C GLY A 75 3.10 -3.81 11.52
N THR A 76 2.74 -5.03 11.84
CA THR A 76 2.36 -6.04 10.86
C THR A 76 0.90 -5.87 10.44
N ALA A 77 0.48 -6.62 9.41
CA ALA A 77 -0.92 -6.62 8.98
C ALA A 77 -1.86 -7.05 10.11
N GLN A 78 -1.45 -8.03 10.92
CA GLN A 78 -2.25 -8.48 12.06
C GLN A 78 -2.38 -7.40 13.14
N GLU A 79 -1.29 -6.70 13.43
CA GLU A 79 -1.30 -5.60 14.38
C GLU A 79 -2.15 -4.44 13.88
N LEU A 80 -2.11 -4.15 12.58
CA LEU A 80 -2.96 -3.13 11.97
C LEU A 80 -4.44 -3.49 12.15
N GLU A 81 -4.81 -4.72 11.88
CA GLU A 81 -6.21 -5.17 12.04
C GLU A 81 -6.67 -5.01 13.50
N ALA A 82 -5.82 -5.38 14.45
CA ALA A 82 -6.13 -5.26 15.88
C ALA A 82 -6.28 -3.80 16.34
N GLN A 83 -5.55 -2.87 15.71
CA GLN A 83 -5.51 -1.46 16.08
C GLN A 83 -6.12 -0.55 15.02
N ARG A 84 -6.98 -1.10 14.18
CA ARG A 84 -7.49 -0.42 12.99
C ARG A 84 -8.11 0.95 13.30
N ALA A 85 -8.95 1.04 14.31
CA ALA A 85 -9.60 2.30 14.66
C ALA A 85 -8.59 3.37 15.08
N HIS A 86 -7.56 2.98 15.84
CA HIS A 86 -6.49 3.89 16.25
C HIS A 86 -5.71 4.41 15.04
N VAL A 87 -5.32 3.50 14.14
CA VAL A 87 -4.54 3.87 12.94
C VAL A 87 -5.36 4.73 12.00
N GLU A 88 -6.62 4.40 11.78
CA GLU A 88 -7.52 5.23 10.97
C GLU A 88 -7.64 6.63 11.54
N GLY A 89 -7.70 6.77 12.86
CA GLY A 89 -7.71 8.06 13.53
C GLY A 89 -6.44 8.87 13.26
N LEU A 90 -5.28 8.24 13.22
CA LEU A 90 -4.03 8.91 12.90
C LEU A 90 -4.03 9.45 11.47
N ILE A 91 -4.61 8.70 10.54
CA ILE A 91 -4.66 9.11 9.12
C ILE A 91 -5.67 10.24 8.89
N THR A 92 -6.85 10.14 9.53
CA THR A 92 -7.96 11.05 9.22
C THR A 92 -7.95 12.35 10.03
N THR A 93 -7.26 12.39 11.17
CA THR A 93 -7.27 13.58 12.03
C THR A 93 -5.95 14.34 11.97
N GLY A 94 -4.92 13.83 12.63
CA GLY A 94 -3.65 14.54 12.75
C GLY A 94 -2.73 14.28 11.59
N ALA A 95 -2.58 13.02 11.25
CA ALA A 95 -1.58 12.58 10.29
C ALA A 95 -1.86 13.06 8.87
N ALA A 96 -3.13 13.28 8.53
CA ALA A 96 -3.51 13.69 7.18
C ALA A 96 -3.24 15.17 6.90
N THR A 97 -2.89 15.93 7.88
CA THR A 97 -2.62 17.38 7.70
C THR A 97 -1.12 17.75 7.87
#